data_567bd7d582351ff79f69f435b446af62
#
_entry.id   567bd7d582351ff79f69f435b446af62
#
_cell.length_a   1.000
_cell.length_b   1.000
_cell.length_c   1.000
_cell.angle_alpha   90.00
_cell.angle_beta   90.00
_cell.angle_gamma   90.00
#
_symmetry.space_group_name_H-M   'P 1'
#
loop_
_entity.id
_entity.type
_entity.pdbx_description
1 polymer ?
#
loop_
_entity_poly.entity_id
_entity_poly.type
_entity_poly.pdbx_seq_one_letter_code
_entity_poly.pdbx_strand_id
1 'polypeptide(L)'
;MKIINMLSLAIILLINTYSIAQENNLNENNKIQMLTGSLDPNGALMTVAVEGMVCDFCAQAIEKVFMKREEVTGITINLEKQNVIIAFKENSNLENSLIRELFLDSGYNVTEIKRRKL
;
A
#
# COMPACT_ATOMS: atom_id res chain seq x y z
N MET A 1 9.83 17.24 52.90
CA MET A 1 8.56 16.91 52.23
C MET A 1 8.27 17.73 50.97
N LYS A 2 8.70 18.99 50.89
CA LYS A 2 8.44 19.81 49.68
C LYS A 2 9.31 19.41 48.48
N ILE A 3 10.46 18.78 48.68
CA ILE A 3 11.39 18.37 47.61
C ILE A 3 10.90 17.12 46.89
N ILE A 4 10.18 16.22 47.56
CA ILE A 4 9.63 15.00 47.01
C ILE A 4 8.46 15.32 46.03
N ASN A 5 7.69 16.37 46.30
CA ASN A 5 6.62 16.81 45.41
C ASN A 5 7.12 17.44 44.10
N MET A 6 8.27 18.10 44.12
CA MET A 6 8.88 18.66 42.91
C MET A 6 9.44 17.58 41.98
N LEU A 7 10.04 16.56 42.54
CA LEU A 7 10.53 15.39 41.79
C LEU A 7 9.37 14.57 41.18
N SER A 8 8.26 14.43 41.91
CA SER A 8 7.07 13.75 41.42
C SER A 8 6.42 14.49 40.26
N LEU A 9 6.36 15.83 40.32
CA LEU A 9 5.84 16.66 39.23
C LEU A 9 6.73 16.60 37.98
N ALA A 10 8.04 16.56 38.12
CA ALA A 10 8.97 16.45 37.00
C ALA A 10 8.85 15.09 36.29
N ILE A 11 8.59 14.02 37.02
CA ILE A 11 8.37 12.68 36.46
C ILE A 11 7.07 12.62 35.68
N ILE A 12 6.00 13.26 36.18
CA ILE A 12 4.70 13.32 35.50
C ILE A 12 4.78 14.11 34.18
N LEU A 13 5.59 15.17 34.14
CA LEU A 13 5.82 15.96 32.93
C LEU A 13 6.64 15.21 31.87
N LEU A 14 7.55 14.33 32.29
CA LEU A 14 8.33 13.48 31.38
C LEU A 14 7.51 12.37 30.72
N ILE A 15 6.43 11.91 31.36
CA ILE A 15 5.55 10.86 30.80
C ILE A 15 4.68 11.41 29.67
N ASN A 16 4.38 12.71 29.66
CA ASN A 16 3.54 13.34 28.64
C ASN A 16 4.23 13.55 27.28
N THR A 17 5.55 13.37 27.20
CA THR A 17 6.29 13.56 25.93
C THR A 17 6.39 12.30 25.09
N TYR A 18 5.97 11.14 25.59
CA TYR A 18 6.04 9.89 24.86
C TYR A 18 4.82 9.62 23.96
N SER A 19 3.79 10.46 24.00
CA SER A 19 2.55 10.24 23.25
C SER A 19 2.59 10.70 21.78
N ILE A 20 3.68 11.32 21.32
CA ILE A 20 3.73 11.94 19.98
C ILE A 20 4.39 11.02 18.94
N ALA A 21 4.98 9.90 19.33
CA ALA A 21 5.71 9.02 18.41
C ALA A 21 4.84 8.05 17.58
N GLN A 22 3.51 8.09 17.72
CA GLN A 22 2.60 7.16 17.03
C GLN A 22 1.89 7.72 15.79
N GLU A 23 2.11 8.96 15.42
CA GLU A 23 1.42 9.57 14.28
C GLU A 23 1.97 9.19 12.89
N ASN A 24 3.12 8.56 12.82
CA ASN A 24 3.72 8.23 11.52
C ASN A 24 3.21 6.94 10.87
N ASN A 25 2.36 6.15 11.55
CA ASN A 25 1.81 4.92 10.99
C ASN A 25 0.45 5.09 10.31
N LEU A 26 -0.19 6.25 10.43
CA LEU A 26 -1.51 6.50 9.88
C LEU A 26 -1.54 6.64 8.35
N ASN A 27 -0.41 6.99 7.73
CA ASN A 27 -0.35 7.21 6.29
C ASN A 27 -0.23 5.92 5.46
N GLU A 28 0.38 4.87 5.99
CA GLU A 28 0.42 3.58 5.29
C GLU A 28 -0.90 2.82 5.40
N ASN A 29 -1.55 2.88 6.55
CA ASN A 29 -2.84 2.23 6.74
C ASN A 29 -3.98 2.88 5.93
N ASN A 30 -3.94 4.19 5.70
CA ASN A 30 -4.92 4.87 4.85
C ASN A 30 -4.77 4.51 3.36
N LYS A 31 -3.58 4.16 2.91
CA LYS A 31 -3.35 3.67 1.54
C LYS A 31 -3.93 2.28 1.31
N ILE A 32 -3.91 1.43 2.33
CA ILE A 32 -4.46 0.08 2.27
C ILE A 32 -5.99 0.09 2.33
N GLN A 33 -6.59 1.14 2.91
CA GLN A 33 -8.04 1.29 3.00
C GLN A 33 -8.73 1.62 1.66
N MET A 34 -7.99 2.04 0.65
CA MET A 34 -8.50 2.30 -0.70
C MET A 34 -8.34 1.10 -1.65
N LEU A 35 -8.03 -0.06 -1.10
CA LEU A 35 -7.88 -1.28 -1.87
C LEU A 35 -9.23 -1.78 -2.34
N THR A 36 -9.39 -1.97 -3.65
CA THR A 36 -10.52 -2.71 -4.20
C THR A 36 -10.28 -4.19 -4.00
N GLY A 37 -11.21 -4.88 -3.35
CA GLY A 37 -11.06 -6.28 -2.99
C GLY A 37 -10.60 -6.47 -1.55
N SER A 38 -9.76 -7.45 -1.31
CA SER A 38 -9.29 -7.84 0.02
C SER A 38 -7.79 -8.11 0.06
N LEU A 39 -7.22 -8.11 1.27
CA LEU A 39 -5.85 -8.52 1.52
C LEU A 39 -5.84 -9.92 2.14
N ASP A 40 -5.08 -10.83 1.55
CA ASP A 40 -4.77 -12.11 2.18
C ASP A 40 -3.57 -11.91 3.12
N PRO A 41 -3.71 -12.17 4.43
CA PRO A 41 -2.61 -12.00 5.39
C PRO A 41 -1.38 -12.85 5.09
N ASN A 42 -1.56 -13.96 4.38
CA ASN A 42 -0.49 -14.87 3.98
C ASN A 42 -0.04 -14.68 2.52
N GLY A 43 -0.63 -13.72 1.84
CA GLY A 43 -0.34 -13.41 0.45
C GLY A 43 0.88 -12.52 0.26
N ALA A 44 0.99 -11.95 -0.93
CA ALA A 44 2.07 -11.05 -1.30
C ALA A 44 1.51 -9.76 -1.90
N LEU A 45 2.31 -8.71 -1.84
CA LEU A 45 2.03 -7.44 -2.51
C LEU A 45 3.04 -7.22 -3.63
N MET A 46 2.57 -6.67 -4.73
CA MET A 46 3.39 -6.22 -5.84
C MET A 46 3.12 -4.74 -6.08
N THR A 47 4.16 -3.94 -6.10
CA THR A 47 4.08 -2.52 -6.49
C THR A 47 4.63 -2.36 -7.89
N VAL A 48 3.81 -1.85 -8.80
CA VAL A 48 4.16 -1.63 -10.19
C VAL A 48 4.19 -0.13 -10.46
N ALA A 49 5.34 0.40 -10.84
CA ALA A 49 5.46 1.77 -11.31
C ALA A 49 5.13 1.84 -12.79
N VAL A 50 4.26 2.76 -13.17
CA VAL A 50 3.68 2.85 -14.50
C VAL A 50 3.77 4.28 -15.01
N GLU A 51 4.02 4.46 -16.32
CA GLU A 51 4.01 5.78 -16.96
C GLU A 51 2.72 6.02 -17.75
N GLY A 52 2.25 7.28 -17.70
CA GLY A 52 1.15 7.76 -18.55
C GLY A 52 -0.24 7.50 -17.99
N MET A 53 -0.37 7.10 -16.76
CA MET A 53 -1.67 6.86 -16.14
C MET A 53 -2.22 8.17 -15.55
N VAL A 54 -3.10 8.82 -16.30
CA VAL A 54 -3.56 10.20 -15.97
C VAL A 54 -5.07 10.33 -15.80
N CYS A 55 -5.86 9.27 -16.02
CA CYS A 55 -7.32 9.37 -15.91
C CYS A 55 -7.92 8.25 -15.05
N ASP A 56 -9.01 8.57 -14.35
CA ASP A 56 -9.72 7.62 -13.48
C ASP A 56 -10.33 6.44 -14.26
N PHE A 57 -10.82 6.68 -15.47
CA PHE A 57 -11.37 5.61 -16.33
C PHE A 57 -10.31 4.61 -16.76
N CYS A 58 -9.10 5.07 -16.98
CA CYS A 58 -7.96 4.23 -17.31
C CYS A 58 -7.58 3.35 -16.12
N ALA A 59 -7.58 3.92 -14.92
CA ALA A 59 -7.38 3.19 -13.67
C ALA A 59 -8.43 2.09 -13.48
N GLN A 60 -9.69 2.38 -13.74
CA GLN A 60 -10.77 1.39 -13.67
C GLN A 60 -10.60 0.23 -14.67
N ALA A 61 -10.10 0.51 -15.86
CA ALA A 61 -9.81 -0.52 -16.86
C ALA A 61 -8.72 -1.48 -16.38
N ILE A 62 -7.64 -0.96 -15.79
CA ILE A 62 -6.57 -1.77 -15.17
C ILE A 62 -7.13 -2.59 -14.00
N GLU A 63 -7.90 -1.98 -13.12
CA GLU A 63 -8.55 -2.67 -12.00
C GLU A 63 -9.37 -3.87 -12.48
N LYS A 64 -10.20 -3.70 -13.48
CA LYS A 64 -11.02 -4.78 -14.06
C LYS A 64 -10.18 -5.91 -14.64
N VAL A 65 -9.10 -5.60 -15.33
CA VAL A 65 -8.18 -6.59 -15.93
C VAL A 65 -7.56 -7.48 -14.85
N PHE A 66 -7.05 -6.87 -13.77
CA PHE A 66 -6.41 -7.61 -12.70
C PHE A 66 -7.38 -8.33 -11.78
N MET A 67 -8.52 -7.73 -11.45
CA MET A 67 -9.52 -8.35 -10.57
C MET A 67 -10.22 -9.57 -11.19
N LYS A 68 -10.14 -9.78 -12.49
CA LYS A 68 -10.59 -11.00 -13.16
C LYS A 68 -9.67 -12.19 -12.95
N ARG A 69 -8.44 -11.96 -12.48
CA ARG A 69 -7.46 -13.00 -12.24
C ARG A 69 -7.70 -13.69 -10.91
N GLU A 70 -7.65 -15.02 -10.89
CA GLU A 70 -7.84 -15.82 -9.69
C GLU A 70 -6.73 -15.60 -8.64
N GLU A 71 -5.52 -15.25 -9.09
CA GLU A 71 -4.36 -15.00 -8.24
C GLU A 71 -4.47 -13.69 -7.47
N VAL A 72 -5.25 -12.75 -7.96
CA VAL A 72 -5.38 -11.40 -7.42
C VAL A 72 -6.55 -11.32 -6.45
N THR A 73 -6.29 -10.86 -5.23
CA THR A 73 -7.31 -10.63 -4.20
C THR A 73 -7.75 -9.17 -4.12
N GLY A 74 -6.86 -8.26 -4.44
CA GLY A 74 -7.14 -6.83 -4.38
C GLY A 74 -6.16 -6.00 -5.19
N ILE A 75 -6.54 -4.76 -5.44
CA ILE A 75 -5.75 -3.80 -6.19
C ILE A 75 -6.02 -2.39 -5.69
N THR A 76 -4.99 -1.56 -5.63
CA THR A 76 -5.12 -0.12 -5.43
C THR A 76 -4.27 0.62 -6.45
N ILE A 77 -4.83 1.70 -6.99
CA ILE A 77 -4.18 2.51 -8.01
C ILE A 77 -3.99 3.92 -7.48
N ASN A 78 -2.77 4.41 -7.56
CA ASN A 78 -2.41 5.77 -7.17
C ASN A 78 -1.98 6.56 -8.41
N LEU A 79 -2.85 7.43 -8.89
CA LEU A 79 -2.60 8.27 -10.06
C LEU A 79 -1.53 9.34 -9.80
N GLU A 80 -1.51 9.88 -8.61
CA GLU A 80 -0.53 10.90 -8.23
C GLU A 80 0.91 10.36 -8.24
N LYS A 81 1.09 9.16 -7.70
CA LYS A 81 2.39 8.48 -7.63
C LYS A 81 2.71 7.62 -8.84
N GLN A 82 1.79 7.50 -9.78
CA GLN A 82 1.93 6.64 -10.96
C GLN A 82 2.31 5.20 -10.58
N ASN A 83 1.64 4.62 -9.61
CA ASN A 83 1.86 3.25 -9.21
C ASN A 83 0.57 2.48 -8.95
N VAL A 84 0.68 1.17 -9.07
CA VAL A 84 -0.39 0.21 -8.81
C VAL A 84 0.13 -0.81 -7.80
N ILE A 85 -0.63 -1.05 -6.75
CA ILE A 85 -0.34 -2.10 -5.77
C ILE A 85 -1.33 -3.24 -6.01
N ILE A 86 -0.82 -4.42 -6.26
CA ILE A 86 -1.60 -5.64 -6.52
C ILE A 86 -1.39 -6.60 -5.36
N ALA A 87 -2.50 -7.03 -4.76
CA ALA A 87 -2.50 -8.03 -3.71
C ALA A 87 -2.80 -9.42 -4.28
N PHE A 88 -2.00 -10.40 -3.90
CA PHE A 88 -2.14 -11.80 -4.30
C PHE A 88 -2.60 -12.65 -3.12
N LYS A 89 -3.33 -13.71 -3.42
CA LYS A 89 -3.64 -14.74 -2.43
C LYS A 89 -2.41 -15.57 -2.09
N GLU A 90 -2.47 -16.32 -0.99
CA GLU A 90 -1.40 -17.20 -0.56
C GLU A 90 -0.93 -18.14 -1.69
N ASN A 91 0.38 -18.27 -1.84
CA ASN A 91 1.03 -19.12 -2.85
C ASN A 91 0.68 -18.77 -4.31
N SER A 92 0.17 -17.59 -4.57
CA SER A 92 -0.17 -17.11 -5.91
C SER A 92 0.71 -15.95 -6.32
N ASN A 93 0.99 -15.89 -7.61
CA ASN A 93 1.85 -14.88 -8.20
C ASN A 93 1.62 -14.76 -9.70
N LEU A 94 1.95 -13.62 -10.27
CA LEU A 94 2.05 -13.40 -11.71
C LEU A 94 3.48 -13.06 -12.08
N GLU A 95 3.95 -13.60 -13.19
CA GLU A 95 5.30 -13.29 -13.68
C GLU A 95 5.43 -11.84 -14.15
N ASN A 96 6.63 -11.29 -14.03
CA ASN A 96 6.90 -9.91 -14.45
C ASN A 96 6.60 -9.66 -15.94
N SER A 97 6.89 -10.64 -16.79
CA SER A 97 6.58 -10.56 -18.22
C SER A 97 5.10 -10.42 -18.49
N LEU A 98 4.26 -11.19 -17.78
CA LEU A 98 2.81 -11.10 -17.89
C LEU A 98 2.27 -9.78 -17.35
N ILE A 99 2.82 -9.30 -16.24
CA ILE A 99 2.46 -7.99 -15.69
C ILE A 99 2.73 -6.88 -16.71
N ARG A 100 3.90 -6.88 -17.31
CA ARG A 100 4.26 -5.90 -18.35
C ARG A 100 3.35 -5.97 -19.56
N GLU A 101 3.02 -7.17 -20.01
CA GLU A 101 2.11 -7.41 -21.13
C GLU A 101 0.70 -6.86 -20.84
N LEU A 102 0.14 -7.17 -19.66
CA LEU A 102 -1.19 -6.71 -19.25
C LEU A 102 -1.29 -5.17 -19.18
N PHE A 103 -0.24 -4.51 -18.68
CA PHE A 103 -0.20 -3.05 -18.68
C PHE A 103 0.00 -2.48 -20.08
N LEU A 104 0.84 -3.09 -20.89
CA LEU A 104 1.08 -2.64 -22.26
C LEU A 104 -0.18 -2.76 -23.13
N ASP A 105 -0.94 -3.84 -22.99
CA ASP A 105 -2.21 -4.03 -23.66
C ASP A 105 -3.25 -2.98 -23.24
N SER A 106 -3.13 -2.46 -22.03
CA SER A 106 -3.96 -1.36 -21.53
C SER A 106 -3.44 0.04 -21.93
N GLY A 107 -2.31 0.12 -22.65
CA GLY A 107 -1.73 1.35 -23.14
C GLY A 107 -0.69 1.99 -22.20
N TYR A 108 -0.11 1.24 -21.25
CA TYR A 108 0.83 1.76 -20.27
C TYR A 108 2.17 1.03 -20.29
N ASN A 109 3.23 1.76 -20.00
CA ASN A 109 4.56 1.19 -19.83
C ASN A 109 4.88 1.00 -18.34
N VAL A 110 5.34 -0.19 -17.99
CA VAL A 110 5.84 -0.51 -16.67
C VAL A 110 7.33 -0.11 -16.57
N THR A 111 7.66 0.71 -15.58
CA THR A 111 9.05 1.15 -15.36
C THR A 111 9.73 0.32 -14.27
N GLU A 112 9.00 -0.13 -13.25
CA GLU A 112 9.57 -0.90 -12.15
C GLU A 112 8.52 -1.84 -11.55
N ILE A 113 8.97 -3.01 -11.10
CA ILE A 113 8.15 -3.98 -10.36
C ILE A 113 8.88 -4.36 -9.08
N LYS A 114 8.21 -4.15 -7.94
CA LYS A 114 8.71 -4.55 -6.62
C LYS A 114 7.75 -5.55 -5.98
N ARG A 115 8.28 -6.55 -5.31
CA ARG A 115 7.51 -7.59 -4.62
C ARG A 115 7.81 -7.58 -3.13
N ARG A 116 6.78 -7.83 -2.32
CA ARG A 116 6.88 -7.94 -0.87
C ARG A 116 5.92 -9.02 -0.37
N LYS A 117 6.39 -9.89 0.50
CA LYS A 117 5.51 -10.77 1.27
C LYS A 117 4.88 -10.01 2.43
N LEU A 118 3.64 -10.32 2.73
CA LEU A 118 2.94 -9.83 3.91
C LEU A 118 3.35 -10.59 5.18
#